data_d68421847363de82ff7f43d288bcdc11
#
_entry.id   d68421847363de82ff7f43d288bcdc11
#
_cell.length_a   1.000
_cell.length_b   1.000
_cell.length_c   1.000
_cell.angle_alpha   90.00
_cell.angle_beta   90.00
_cell.angle_gamma   90.00
#
_symmetry.space_group_name_H-M   'P 1'
#
loop_
_entity.id
_entity.type
_entity.pdbx_description
1 polymer ?
#
loop_
_entity_poly.entity_id
_entity_poly.type
_entity_poly.pdbx_seq_one_letter_code
_entity_poly.pdbx_strand_id
1 'polypeptide(L)'
;LTYKVGLKANWATHFGKVNNKVKLGVDWNSDKNFGTGAFTEDLATAPSFRLYDYSAQPAMNNGAVYLEDNVLIPIGKTRLNIIAGLRGEGTFINGSEYGNTYSLSPRVSAKYIVLSGKSRRNEVVRDLSFRGGYGVAVKQPSFAILYPIPSYFDIKVFNPTSSSGTAYYGYYIMPKKTLYNEDLVWQRNKQAELGMEINLAGNKISLVGYYTRTENAFEVDKVYDKFSYNYTDQAALASCGIPAANRVYSMDGKTGVV
;
A
#
# COMPACT_ATOMS: atom_id res chain seq x y z
N LEU A 1 0.11 17.44 -1.77
CA LEU A 1 -1.18 18.09 -1.50
C LEU A 1 -2.26 17.01 -1.45
N THR A 2 -3.00 16.94 -0.34
CA THR A 2 -4.09 16.00 -0.14
C THR A 2 -5.36 16.75 0.22
N TYR A 3 -6.45 16.47 -0.47
CA TYR A 3 -7.79 16.93 -0.13
C TYR A 3 -8.64 15.75 0.30
N LYS A 4 -9.38 15.89 1.41
CA LYS A 4 -10.33 14.88 1.88
C LYS A 4 -11.65 15.54 2.22
N VAL A 5 -12.72 14.99 1.67
CA VAL A 5 -14.09 15.42 1.95
C VAL A 5 -14.92 14.18 2.27
N GLY A 6 -15.71 14.23 3.31
CA GLY A 6 -16.61 13.15 3.68
C GLY A 6 -17.92 13.65 4.25
N LEU A 7 -19.00 12.97 3.87
CA LEU A 7 -20.34 13.18 4.41
C LEU A 7 -20.84 11.90 5.03
N LYS A 8 -21.38 11.98 6.24
CA LYS A 8 -21.92 10.83 6.99
C LYS A 8 -23.29 11.15 7.54
N ALA A 9 -24.23 10.23 7.35
CA ALA A 9 -25.55 10.29 7.93
C ALA A 9 -25.77 9.05 8.82
N ASN A 10 -26.35 9.26 9.99
CA ASN A 10 -26.74 8.19 10.90
C ASN A 10 -28.22 8.34 11.23
N TRP A 11 -28.94 7.23 11.23
CA TRP A 11 -30.40 7.18 11.38
C TRP A 11 -30.76 5.99 12.29
N ALA A 12 -31.45 6.26 13.35
CA ALA A 12 -31.94 5.24 14.26
C ALA A 12 -33.46 5.11 14.14
N THR A 13 -33.93 3.89 13.99
CA THR A 13 -35.35 3.56 13.94
C THR A 13 -35.69 2.41 14.88
N HIS A 14 -36.94 2.28 15.24
CA HIS A 14 -37.44 1.22 16.09
C HIS A 14 -38.66 0.58 15.44
N PHE A 15 -38.63 -0.74 15.31
CA PHE A 15 -39.78 -1.54 14.86
C PHE A 15 -40.18 -2.49 15.96
N GLY A 16 -41.15 -2.10 16.80
CA GLY A 16 -41.49 -2.84 18.00
C GLY A 16 -40.31 -2.92 18.98
N LYS A 17 -39.78 -4.13 19.21
CA LYS A 17 -38.63 -4.37 20.09
C LYS A 17 -37.30 -4.35 19.34
N VAL A 18 -37.32 -4.26 18.03
CA VAL A 18 -36.11 -4.28 17.19
C VAL A 18 -35.55 -2.86 17.05
N ASN A 19 -34.30 -2.69 17.40
CA ASN A 19 -33.58 -1.44 17.21
C ASN A 19 -32.72 -1.54 15.95
N ASN A 20 -32.81 -0.53 15.11
CA ASN A 20 -32.07 -0.44 13.86
C ASN A 20 -31.27 0.86 13.79
N LYS A 21 -30.01 0.81 13.34
CA LYS A 21 -29.13 1.96 13.12
C LYS A 21 -28.49 1.86 11.75
N VAL A 22 -29.00 2.65 10.84
CA VAL A 22 -28.45 2.76 9.48
C VAL A 22 -27.37 3.85 9.45
N LYS A 23 -26.26 3.59 8.79
CA LYS A 23 -25.19 4.55 8.46
C LYS A 23 -25.01 4.61 6.96
N LEU A 24 -25.01 5.79 6.42
CA LEU A 24 -24.67 6.08 5.02
C LEU A 24 -23.50 7.05 5.01
N GLY A 25 -22.57 6.86 4.08
CA GLY A 25 -21.49 7.82 3.92
C GLY A 25 -20.94 7.83 2.51
N VAL A 26 -20.37 9.00 2.17
CA VAL A 26 -19.64 9.24 0.94
C VAL A 26 -18.31 9.87 1.33
N ASP A 27 -17.22 9.33 0.82
CA ASP A 27 -15.86 9.84 1.03
C ASP A 27 -15.23 10.14 -0.33
N TRP A 28 -14.52 11.25 -0.41
CA TRP A 28 -13.66 11.60 -1.54
C TRP A 28 -12.28 12.02 -1.04
N ASN A 29 -11.26 11.51 -1.70
CA ASN A 29 -9.87 11.84 -1.42
C ASN A 29 -9.12 12.09 -2.73
N SER A 30 -8.36 13.17 -2.80
CA SER A 30 -7.51 13.52 -3.94
C SER A 30 -6.09 13.77 -3.48
N ASP A 31 -5.14 13.05 -4.04
CA ASP A 31 -3.71 13.14 -3.73
C ASP A 31 -2.91 13.56 -4.97
N LYS A 32 -2.10 14.61 -4.82
CA LYS A 32 -1.15 15.09 -5.83
C LYS A 32 0.19 15.45 -5.18
N ASN A 33 1.29 14.97 -5.75
CA ASN A 33 2.64 15.35 -5.33
C ASN A 33 3.15 16.52 -6.18
N PHE A 34 3.81 17.50 -5.54
CA PHE A 34 4.47 18.65 -6.16
C PHE A 34 5.93 18.77 -5.73
N GLY A 35 6.48 17.73 -5.10
CA GLY A 35 7.87 17.72 -4.68
C GLY A 35 8.83 17.60 -5.84
N THR A 36 10.08 17.87 -5.59
CA THR A 36 11.17 17.84 -6.60
C THR A 36 12.21 16.76 -6.34
N GLY A 37 12.01 15.92 -5.33
CA GLY A 37 12.97 14.87 -4.97
C GLY A 37 14.24 15.40 -4.29
N ALA A 38 15.28 14.58 -4.27
CA ALA A 38 16.55 14.89 -3.65
C ALA A 38 17.56 15.37 -4.69
N PHE A 39 18.23 16.47 -4.38
CA PHE A 39 19.38 16.97 -5.14
C PHE A 39 20.68 16.44 -4.54
N THR A 40 21.66 16.14 -5.40
CA THR A 40 23.03 15.80 -4.99
C THR A 40 24.03 16.36 -5.98
N GLU A 41 25.12 16.90 -5.50
CA GLU A 41 26.24 17.40 -6.31
C GLU A 41 27.29 16.32 -6.56
N ASP A 42 27.46 15.40 -5.59
CA ASP A 42 28.48 14.37 -5.64
C ASP A 42 27.87 13.00 -6.01
N LEU A 43 28.22 12.48 -7.18
CA LEU A 43 27.78 11.17 -7.65
C LEU A 43 28.32 10.00 -6.84
N ALA A 44 29.45 10.18 -6.12
CA ALA A 44 29.99 9.13 -5.26
C ALA A 44 29.07 8.81 -4.07
N THR A 45 28.34 9.82 -3.63
CA THR A 45 27.39 9.74 -2.49
C THR A 45 25.94 9.86 -2.93
N ALA A 46 25.67 9.87 -4.25
CA ALA A 46 24.35 10.07 -4.79
C ALA A 46 23.38 8.96 -4.34
N PRO A 47 22.19 9.32 -3.84
CA PRO A 47 21.17 8.32 -3.52
C PRO A 47 20.59 7.69 -4.81
N SER A 48 19.98 6.51 -4.67
CA SER A 48 19.32 5.85 -5.79
C SER A 48 18.14 6.66 -6.36
N PHE A 49 17.49 7.48 -5.54
CA PHE A 49 16.43 8.39 -5.95
C PHE A 49 16.98 9.82 -5.98
N ARG A 50 16.78 10.50 -7.11
CA ARG A 50 17.36 11.81 -7.40
C ARG A 50 16.29 12.86 -7.65
N LEU A 51 16.74 14.01 -8.15
CA LEU A 51 15.83 15.08 -8.54
C LEU A 51 14.81 14.57 -9.56
N TYR A 52 13.55 14.77 -9.27
CA TYR A 52 12.43 14.35 -10.11
C TYR A 52 11.24 15.29 -9.90
N ASP A 53 10.69 15.82 -10.95
CA ASP A 53 9.49 16.65 -10.87
C ASP A 53 8.24 15.79 -10.71
N TYR A 54 7.80 15.62 -9.48
CA TYR A 54 6.58 14.86 -9.17
C TYR A 54 5.31 15.54 -9.68
N SER A 55 5.36 16.84 -10.02
CA SER A 55 4.19 17.55 -10.55
C SER A 55 3.74 17.01 -11.90
N ALA A 56 4.65 16.38 -12.65
CA ALA A 56 4.35 15.70 -13.91
C ALA A 56 3.47 14.45 -13.73
N GLN A 57 3.46 13.85 -12.54
CA GLN A 57 2.59 12.71 -12.26
C GLN A 57 1.13 13.14 -12.10
N PRO A 58 0.15 12.32 -12.55
CA PRO A 58 -1.26 12.66 -12.43
C PRO A 58 -1.72 12.69 -10.96
N ALA A 59 -2.84 13.34 -10.69
CA ALA A 59 -3.51 13.25 -9.40
C ALA A 59 -4.26 11.91 -9.29
N MET A 60 -4.22 11.30 -8.11
CA MET A 60 -5.00 10.10 -7.79
C MET A 60 -6.22 10.51 -6.98
N ASN A 61 -7.39 10.23 -7.51
CA ASN A 61 -8.66 10.53 -6.87
C ASN A 61 -9.34 9.23 -6.43
N ASN A 62 -9.78 9.17 -5.19
CA ASN A 62 -10.47 8.00 -4.63
C ASN A 62 -11.84 8.43 -4.13
N GLY A 63 -12.87 7.77 -4.62
CA GLY A 63 -14.24 7.94 -4.18
C GLY A 63 -14.76 6.68 -3.51
N ALA A 64 -15.58 6.83 -2.46
CA ALA A 64 -16.24 5.71 -1.81
C ALA A 64 -17.65 6.07 -1.37
N VAL A 65 -18.55 5.10 -1.48
CA VAL A 65 -19.91 5.16 -0.96
C VAL A 65 -20.12 3.92 -0.10
N TYR A 66 -20.69 4.07 1.09
CA TYR A 66 -20.97 2.95 1.95
C TYR A 66 -22.32 3.05 2.66
N LEU A 67 -22.89 1.88 2.88
CA LEU A 67 -24.11 1.67 3.68
C LEU A 67 -23.79 0.60 4.72
N GLU A 68 -24.16 0.83 5.96
CA GLU A 68 -24.09 -0.14 7.06
C GLU A 68 -25.40 -0.10 7.83
N ASP A 69 -25.91 -1.28 8.15
CA ASP A 69 -27.06 -1.46 9.02
C ASP A 69 -26.69 -2.30 10.23
N ASN A 70 -27.05 -1.83 11.42
CA ASN A 70 -26.86 -2.51 12.70
C ASN A 70 -28.23 -2.76 13.33
N VAL A 71 -28.63 -4.02 13.34
CA VAL A 71 -29.94 -4.49 13.80
C VAL A 71 -29.78 -5.25 15.12
N LEU A 72 -30.41 -4.77 16.17
CA LEU A 72 -30.48 -5.43 17.47
C LEU A 72 -31.87 -6.02 17.69
N ILE A 73 -31.94 -7.35 17.80
CA ILE A 73 -33.15 -8.14 17.93
C ILE A 73 -33.18 -8.79 19.32
N PRO A 74 -34.04 -8.34 20.25
CA PRO A 74 -34.25 -9.04 21.51
C PRO A 74 -35.14 -10.29 21.28
N ILE A 75 -34.67 -11.46 21.76
CA ILE A 75 -35.34 -12.75 21.62
C ILE A 75 -35.56 -13.31 23.03
N GLY A 76 -36.66 -12.98 23.64
CA GLY A 76 -36.91 -13.33 25.04
C GLY A 76 -35.85 -12.74 25.99
N LYS A 77 -35.04 -13.60 26.63
CA LYS A 77 -33.94 -13.21 27.52
C LYS A 77 -32.59 -13.05 26.76
N THR A 78 -32.56 -13.41 25.51
CA THR A 78 -31.36 -13.37 24.66
C THR A 78 -31.38 -12.17 23.72
N ARG A 79 -30.29 -11.91 23.03
CA ARG A 79 -30.18 -10.82 22.04
C ARG A 79 -29.35 -11.25 20.87
N LEU A 80 -29.81 -10.94 19.67
CA LEU A 80 -29.06 -11.09 18.43
C LEU A 80 -28.73 -9.70 17.90
N ASN A 81 -27.46 -9.43 17.68
CA ASN A 81 -26.98 -8.23 16.99
C ASN A 81 -26.40 -8.62 15.63
N ILE A 82 -26.90 -8.02 14.55
CA ILE A 82 -26.42 -8.23 13.18
C ILE A 82 -25.95 -6.91 12.66
N ILE A 83 -24.73 -6.88 12.09
CA ILE A 83 -24.19 -5.74 11.38
C ILE A 83 -23.92 -6.20 9.94
N ALA A 84 -24.58 -5.58 8.99
CA ALA A 84 -24.34 -5.81 7.56
C ALA A 84 -23.94 -4.50 6.89
N GLY A 85 -22.96 -4.54 6.00
CA GLY A 85 -22.48 -3.35 5.33
C GLY A 85 -21.95 -3.65 3.94
N LEU A 86 -22.03 -2.65 3.08
CA LEU A 86 -21.51 -2.68 1.74
C LEU A 86 -20.80 -1.35 1.47
N ARG A 87 -19.55 -1.45 0.96
CA ARG A 87 -18.76 -0.29 0.52
C ARG A 87 -18.34 -0.49 -0.92
N GLY A 88 -18.71 0.46 -1.77
CA GLY A 88 -18.19 0.62 -3.13
C GLY A 88 -17.09 1.66 -3.14
N GLU A 89 -15.99 1.38 -3.80
CA GLU A 89 -14.84 2.28 -3.92
C GLU A 89 -14.38 2.35 -5.37
N GLY A 90 -13.91 3.52 -5.79
CA GLY A 90 -13.31 3.74 -7.09
C GLY A 90 -12.05 4.59 -7.01
N THR A 91 -11.04 4.26 -7.80
CA THR A 91 -9.84 5.07 -8.01
C THR A 91 -9.87 5.62 -9.43
N PHE A 92 -9.64 6.92 -9.56
CA PHE A 92 -9.70 7.66 -10.82
C PHE A 92 -8.37 8.39 -11.00
N ILE A 93 -7.63 8.06 -12.05
CA ILE A 93 -6.34 8.65 -12.37
C ILE A 93 -6.37 9.12 -13.82
N ASN A 94 -6.68 10.38 -14.01
CA ASN A 94 -6.81 10.98 -15.35
C ASN A 94 -5.44 11.00 -16.06
N GLY A 95 -5.43 10.56 -17.31
CA GLY A 95 -4.21 10.51 -18.13
C GLY A 95 -3.27 9.35 -17.79
N SER A 96 -3.73 8.39 -17.00
CA SER A 96 -2.99 7.16 -16.69
C SER A 96 -3.42 6.01 -17.59
N GLU A 97 -2.46 5.20 -18.00
CA GLU A 97 -2.71 3.90 -18.66
C GLU A 97 -3.42 2.92 -17.71
N TYR A 98 -3.21 3.06 -16.41
CA TYR A 98 -3.90 2.30 -15.38
C TYR A 98 -5.43 2.56 -15.35
N GLY A 99 -5.88 3.73 -15.77
CA GLY A 99 -7.28 4.08 -15.91
C GLY A 99 -8.05 4.15 -14.58
N ASN A 100 -9.32 3.73 -14.63
CA ASN A 100 -10.22 3.74 -13.49
C ASN A 100 -10.46 2.33 -12.98
N THR A 101 -10.38 2.14 -11.66
CA THR A 101 -10.64 0.84 -11.03
C THR A 101 -11.72 0.95 -9.97
N TYR A 102 -12.49 -0.14 -9.80
CA TYR A 102 -13.61 -0.19 -8.88
C TYR A 102 -13.56 -1.45 -8.03
N SER A 103 -14.03 -1.36 -6.81
CA SER A 103 -14.13 -2.50 -5.92
C SER A 103 -15.38 -2.45 -5.05
N LEU A 104 -15.83 -3.64 -4.64
CA LEU A 104 -16.96 -3.82 -3.75
C LEU A 104 -16.54 -4.64 -2.53
N SER A 105 -16.81 -4.13 -1.34
CA SER A 105 -16.39 -4.67 -0.05
C SER A 105 -17.61 -4.97 0.83
N PRO A 106 -18.24 -6.16 0.69
CA PRO A 106 -19.31 -6.59 1.57
C PRO A 106 -18.76 -7.04 2.93
N ARG A 107 -19.54 -6.82 3.99
CA ARG A 107 -19.26 -7.34 5.31
C ARG A 107 -20.55 -7.70 6.04
N VAL A 108 -20.51 -8.77 6.82
CA VAL A 108 -21.60 -9.16 7.72
C VAL A 108 -21.00 -9.73 9.01
N SER A 109 -21.53 -9.36 10.12
CA SER A 109 -21.21 -9.98 11.41
C SER A 109 -22.46 -10.14 12.25
N ALA A 110 -22.47 -11.18 13.07
CA ALA A 110 -23.54 -11.46 14.02
C ALA A 110 -22.96 -11.79 15.38
N LYS A 111 -23.58 -11.27 16.44
CA LYS A 111 -23.29 -11.63 17.83
C LYS A 111 -24.58 -12.07 18.52
N TYR A 112 -24.61 -13.33 18.95
CA TYR A 112 -25.72 -13.87 19.71
C TYR A 112 -25.35 -13.92 21.19
N ILE A 113 -26.04 -13.15 22.00
CA ILE A 113 -25.86 -13.07 23.46
C ILE A 113 -26.87 -13.98 24.12
N VAL A 114 -26.41 -15.14 24.60
CA VAL A 114 -27.21 -16.17 25.25
C VAL A 114 -27.49 -15.79 26.71
N LEU A 115 -26.44 -15.38 27.42
CA LEU A 115 -26.50 -14.99 28.82
C LEU A 115 -25.84 -13.61 28.97
N SER A 116 -26.42 -12.77 29.85
CA SER A 116 -25.89 -11.44 30.16
C SER A 116 -25.65 -11.29 31.65
N GLY A 117 -24.43 -10.98 32.05
CA GLY A 117 -23.95 -10.96 33.42
C GLY A 117 -24.59 -9.94 34.37
N LYS A 118 -25.36 -8.99 33.83
CA LYS A 118 -26.00 -7.94 34.66
C LYS A 118 -26.95 -8.49 35.73
N SER A 119 -27.61 -9.62 35.46
CA SER A 119 -28.56 -10.27 36.37
C SER A 119 -28.06 -11.58 36.99
N ARG A 120 -26.81 -11.97 36.74
CA ARG A 120 -26.29 -13.31 37.10
C ARG A 120 -25.00 -13.26 37.94
N ARG A 121 -24.89 -12.27 38.82
CA ARG A 121 -23.67 -12.05 39.64
C ARG A 121 -23.24 -13.24 40.50
N ASN A 122 -24.22 -14.03 40.99
CA ASN A 122 -23.96 -15.15 41.87
C ASN A 122 -23.90 -16.50 41.15
N GLU A 123 -24.01 -16.51 39.83
CA GLU A 123 -23.94 -17.74 39.05
C GLU A 123 -22.51 -18.00 38.52
N VAL A 124 -22.20 -19.29 38.36
CA VAL A 124 -20.90 -19.71 37.82
C VAL A 124 -20.72 -19.23 36.38
N VAL A 125 -21.74 -19.41 35.51
CA VAL A 125 -21.77 -18.89 34.17
C VAL A 125 -22.50 -17.56 34.13
N ARG A 126 -21.78 -16.46 34.01
CA ARG A 126 -22.34 -15.11 34.05
C ARG A 126 -22.70 -14.57 32.68
N ASP A 127 -21.79 -14.68 31.72
CA ASP A 127 -22.00 -14.27 30.37
C ASP A 127 -21.67 -15.41 29.41
N LEU A 128 -22.43 -15.52 28.32
CA LEU A 128 -22.15 -16.41 27.20
C LEU A 128 -22.62 -15.74 25.93
N SER A 129 -21.73 -15.62 24.99
CA SER A 129 -22.05 -15.12 23.66
C SER A 129 -21.24 -15.82 22.56
N PHE A 130 -21.86 -15.95 21.41
CA PHE A 130 -21.23 -16.43 20.17
C PHE A 130 -21.20 -15.30 19.17
N ARG A 131 -20.14 -15.26 18.37
CA ARG A 131 -20.02 -14.32 17.27
C ARG A 131 -19.49 -14.99 16.02
N GLY A 132 -19.91 -14.49 14.88
CA GLY A 132 -19.39 -14.89 13.59
C GLY A 132 -19.42 -13.72 12.63
N GLY A 133 -18.52 -13.71 11.66
CA GLY A 133 -18.46 -12.66 10.69
C GLY A 133 -17.76 -13.10 9.42
N TYR A 134 -18.12 -12.42 8.35
CA TYR A 134 -17.43 -12.51 7.05
C TYR A 134 -17.31 -11.10 6.49
N GLY A 135 -16.15 -10.81 5.91
CA GLY A 135 -15.92 -9.54 5.24
C GLY A 135 -14.87 -9.62 4.15
N VAL A 136 -14.99 -8.72 3.20
CA VAL A 136 -14.00 -8.48 2.17
C VAL A 136 -13.42 -7.09 2.39
N ALA A 137 -12.13 -7.01 2.62
CA ALA A 137 -11.37 -5.76 2.63
C ALA A 137 -10.56 -5.65 1.35
N VAL A 138 -10.52 -4.48 0.76
CA VAL A 138 -9.75 -4.22 -0.45
C VAL A 138 -8.60 -3.27 -0.14
N LYS A 139 -7.50 -3.44 -0.86
CA LYS A 139 -6.35 -2.53 -0.82
C LYS A 139 -6.00 -2.16 -2.26
N GLN A 140 -6.05 -0.88 -2.55
CA GLN A 140 -5.61 -0.37 -3.85
C GLN A 140 -4.07 -0.39 -3.95
N PRO A 141 -3.50 -0.50 -5.16
CA PRO A 141 -2.08 -0.28 -5.36
C PRO A 141 -1.70 1.11 -4.88
N SER A 142 -0.55 1.22 -4.23
CA SER A 142 -0.05 2.52 -3.81
C SER A 142 0.38 3.34 -5.03
N PHE A 143 0.36 4.66 -4.90
CA PHE A 143 0.84 5.56 -5.95
C PHE A 143 2.27 5.22 -6.42
N ALA A 144 3.15 4.83 -5.49
CA ALA A 144 4.52 4.42 -5.80
C ALA A 144 4.62 3.12 -6.62
N ILE A 145 3.61 2.25 -6.56
CA ILE A 145 3.54 1.04 -7.40
C ILE A 145 3.05 1.41 -8.81
N LEU A 146 2.06 2.29 -8.90
CA LEU A 146 1.47 2.70 -10.18
C LEU A 146 2.38 3.66 -10.96
N TYR A 147 3.06 4.55 -10.26
CA TYR A 147 3.95 5.56 -10.82
C TYR A 147 5.32 5.49 -10.14
N PRO A 148 6.08 4.42 -10.38
CA PRO A 148 7.42 4.31 -9.81
C PRO A 148 8.31 5.43 -10.37
N ILE A 149 8.94 6.15 -9.48
CA ILE A 149 9.93 7.17 -9.88
C ILE A 149 11.20 6.50 -10.39
N PRO A 150 11.95 7.13 -11.30
CA PRO A 150 13.22 6.64 -11.75
C PRO A 150 14.17 6.43 -10.56
N SER A 151 14.76 5.26 -10.47
CA SER A 151 15.88 4.99 -9.57
C SER A 151 17.12 4.72 -10.38
N TYR A 152 18.27 5.03 -9.82
CA TYR A 152 19.53 4.99 -10.53
C TYR A 152 20.49 4.03 -9.85
N PHE A 153 21.29 3.36 -10.65
CA PHE A 153 22.42 2.57 -10.21
C PHE A 153 23.65 3.04 -10.97
N ASP A 154 24.60 3.68 -10.26
CA ASP A 154 25.77 4.22 -10.88
C ASP A 154 26.89 3.19 -10.83
N ILE A 155 27.39 2.86 -12.01
CA ILE A 155 28.52 1.94 -12.14
C ILE A 155 29.78 2.79 -12.24
N LYS A 156 30.69 2.61 -11.28
CA LYS A 156 32.01 3.22 -11.33
C LYS A 156 32.84 2.48 -12.39
N VAL A 157 33.00 3.11 -13.54
CA VAL A 157 33.68 2.49 -14.71
C VAL A 157 35.12 2.97 -14.86
N PHE A 158 35.51 4.04 -14.16
CA PHE A 158 36.79 4.66 -14.31
C PHE A 158 37.23 5.33 -13.00
N ASN A 159 38.44 5.06 -12.56
CA ASN A 159 38.99 5.59 -11.32
C ASN A 159 40.50 5.89 -11.45
N PRO A 160 40.92 6.85 -12.30
CA PRO A 160 42.30 7.21 -12.43
C PRO A 160 42.74 8.05 -11.22
N THR A 161 44.04 7.95 -10.91
CA THR A 161 44.72 8.83 -9.98
C THR A 161 45.74 9.66 -10.73
N SER A 162 45.76 10.96 -10.49
CA SER A 162 46.77 11.82 -11.05
C SER A 162 48.16 11.55 -10.49
N SER A 163 49.20 12.05 -11.13
CA SER A 163 50.56 12.01 -10.59
C SER A 163 50.72 12.78 -9.29
N SER A 164 49.81 13.71 -9.01
CA SER A 164 49.72 14.46 -7.74
C SER A 164 48.89 13.75 -6.64
N GLY A 165 48.40 12.53 -6.90
CA GLY A 165 47.57 11.80 -5.95
C GLY A 165 46.08 12.16 -5.97
N THR A 166 45.64 13.06 -6.85
CA THR A 166 44.23 13.41 -6.96
C THR A 166 43.46 12.28 -7.64
N ALA A 167 42.44 11.76 -6.98
CA ALA A 167 41.57 10.73 -7.55
C ALA A 167 40.46 11.38 -8.42
N TYR A 168 40.26 10.79 -9.59
CA TYR A 168 39.15 11.14 -10.49
C TYR A 168 38.19 9.93 -10.57
N TYR A 169 36.93 10.20 -10.77
CA TYR A 169 35.92 9.16 -10.85
C TYR A 169 35.06 9.36 -12.10
N GLY A 170 34.93 8.31 -12.89
CA GLY A 170 33.96 8.22 -13.96
C GLY A 170 32.83 7.28 -13.56
N TYR A 171 31.60 7.71 -13.80
CA TYR A 171 30.43 6.90 -13.54
C TYR A 171 29.61 6.72 -14.79
N TYR A 172 29.12 5.52 -15.01
CA TYR A 172 28.06 5.25 -15.94
C TYR A 172 26.74 5.35 -15.18
N ILE A 173 25.94 6.37 -15.49
CA ILE A 173 24.66 6.60 -14.83
C ILE A 173 23.61 5.73 -15.49
N MET A 174 23.16 4.70 -14.80
CA MET A 174 22.18 3.77 -15.30
C MET A 174 20.83 3.96 -14.58
N PRO A 175 19.80 4.46 -15.29
CA PRO A 175 18.46 4.42 -14.73
C PRO A 175 17.98 2.97 -14.69
N LYS A 176 17.49 2.55 -13.54
CA LYS A 176 16.78 1.27 -13.43
C LYS A 176 15.47 1.38 -14.18
N LYS A 177 15.25 0.48 -15.11
CA LYS A 177 13.98 0.36 -15.78
C LYS A 177 12.96 -0.23 -14.81
N THR A 178 11.93 0.53 -14.51
CA THR A 178 10.82 0.05 -13.71
C THR A 178 9.65 -0.26 -14.64
N LEU A 179 9.18 -1.49 -14.57
CA LEU A 179 8.01 -1.96 -15.29
C LEU A 179 6.90 -2.19 -14.27
N TYR A 180 5.69 -1.82 -14.60
CA TYR A 180 4.52 -2.18 -13.81
C TYR A 180 3.52 -2.93 -14.69
N ASN A 181 2.65 -3.68 -14.04
CA ASN A 181 1.60 -4.40 -14.72
C ASN A 181 0.39 -3.47 -14.87
N GLU A 182 0.00 -3.17 -16.10
CA GLU A 182 -1.16 -2.32 -16.42
C GLU A 182 -2.49 -2.96 -16.00
N ASP A 183 -2.51 -4.31 -15.91
CA ASP A 183 -3.68 -5.08 -15.49
C ASP A 183 -3.77 -5.26 -13.96
N LEU A 184 -3.05 -4.44 -13.17
CA LEU A 184 -3.14 -4.48 -11.72
C LEU A 184 -4.57 -4.23 -11.26
N VAL A 185 -5.09 -5.18 -10.50
CA VAL A 185 -6.39 -5.08 -9.84
C VAL A 185 -6.20 -4.92 -8.33
N TRP A 186 -7.24 -4.49 -7.64
CA TRP A 186 -7.18 -4.31 -6.20
C TRP A 186 -6.93 -5.64 -5.48
N GLN A 187 -6.02 -5.64 -4.52
CA GLN A 187 -5.83 -6.75 -3.59
C GLN A 187 -7.09 -6.93 -2.75
N ARG A 188 -7.53 -8.16 -2.59
CA ARG A 188 -8.73 -8.53 -1.82
C ARG A 188 -8.36 -9.46 -0.67
N ASN A 189 -8.72 -9.09 0.52
CA ASN A 189 -8.60 -9.92 1.71
C ASN A 189 -10.00 -10.39 2.14
N LYS A 190 -10.27 -11.67 2.01
CA LYS A 190 -11.50 -12.32 2.48
C LYS A 190 -11.22 -12.87 3.86
N GLN A 191 -12.02 -12.46 4.83
CA GLN A 191 -11.88 -12.91 6.22
C GLN A 191 -13.18 -13.51 6.71
N ALA A 192 -13.06 -14.65 7.40
CA ALA A 192 -14.16 -15.27 8.14
C ALA A 192 -13.71 -15.51 9.58
N GLU A 193 -14.58 -15.24 10.55
CA GLU A 193 -14.30 -15.55 11.95
C GLU A 193 -15.49 -16.20 12.63
N LEU A 194 -15.20 -17.07 13.61
CA LEU A 194 -16.15 -17.59 14.59
C LEU A 194 -15.53 -17.47 15.97
N GLY A 195 -16.33 -17.05 16.95
CA GLY A 195 -15.85 -16.88 18.31
C GLY A 195 -16.91 -17.16 19.35
N MET A 196 -16.45 -17.53 20.55
CA MET A 196 -17.23 -17.69 21.75
C MET A 196 -16.59 -16.88 22.86
N GLU A 197 -17.42 -16.19 23.64
CA GLU A 197 -17.01 -15.48 24.83
C GLU A 197 -17.84 -16.03 26.02
N ILE A 198 -17.16 -16.40 27.08
CA ILE A 198 -17.78 -16.91 28.30
C ILE A 198 -17.16 -16.23 29.52
N ASN A 199 -17.99 -15.91 30.51
CA ASN A 199 -17.56 -15.48 31.84
C ASN A 199 -17.89 -16.56 32.85
N LEU A 200 -16.84 -17.20 33.40
CA LEU A 200 -16.92 -18.22 34.42
C LEU A 200 -16.43 -17.68 35.75
N ALA A 201 -17.32 -17.53 36.73
CA ALA A 201 -17.01 -17.07 38.10
C ALA A 201 -16.17 -15.76 38.12
N GLY A 202 -16.40 -14.86 37.16
CA GLY A 202 -15.67 -13.59 37.06
C GLY A 202 -14.47 -13.62 36.09
N ASN A 203 -14.03 -14.80 35.66
CA ASN A 203 -12.98 -14.94 34.67
C ASN A 203 -13.56 -14.92 33.24
N LYS A 204 -13.05 -14.05 32.38
CA LYS A 204 -13.45 -13.96 30.97
C LYS A 204 -12.54 -14.82 30.13
N ILE A 205 -13.14 -15.74 29.36
CA ILE A 205 -12.47 -16.60 28.40
C ILE A 205 -13.03 -16.29 27.02
N SER A 206 -12.17 -16.07 26.04
CA SER A 206 -12.54 -15.87 24.64
C SER A 206 -11.78 -16.87 23.77
N LEU A 207 -12.54 -17.58 22.94
CA LEU A 207 -12.00 -18.48 21.92
C LEU A 207 -12.42 -17.93 20.55
N VAL A 208 -11.46 -17.74 19.65
CA VAL A 208 -11.70 -17.21 18.31
C VAL A 208 -10.91 -18.03 17.29
N GLY A 209 -11.61 -18.55 16.29
CA GLY A 209 -11.03 -19.11 15.07
C GLY A 209 -11.25 -18.14 13.91
N TYR A 210 -10.25 -17.96 13.08
CA TYR A 210 -10.35 -17.11 11.89
C TYR A 210 -9.66 -17.73 10.69
N TYR A 211 -10.16 -17.39 9.52
CA TYR A 211 -9.58 -17.74 8.23
C TYR A 211 -9.43 -16.48 7.39
N THR A 212 -8.24 -16.28 6.81
CA THR A 212 -7.96 -15.16 5.92
C THR A 212 -7.40 -15.68 4.61
N ARG A 213 -7.94 -15.19 3.50
CA ARG A 213 -7.42 -15.45 2.15
C ARG A 213 -7.16 -14.11 1.45
N THR A 214 -5.92 -13.94 1.00
CA THR A 214 -5.51 -12.80 0.19
C THR A 214 -5.48 -13.21 -1.28
N GLU A 215 -6.14 -12.43 -2.12
CA GLU A 215 -6.16 -12.56 -3.58
C GLU A 215 -5.56 -11.30 -4.19
N ASN A 216 -4.88 -11.44 -5.34
CA ASN A 216 -4.24 -10.32 -6.07
C ASN A 216 -3.30 -9.49 -5.19
N ALA A 217 -2.48 -10.15 -4.37
CA ALA A 217 -1.45 -9.47 -3.59
C ALA A 217 -0.42 -8.84 -4.54
N PHE A 218 -0.02 -7.61 -4.23
CA PHE A 218 1.05 -6.94 -4.99
C PHE A 218 2.39 -7.53 -4.60
N GLU A 219 3.16 -7.91 -5.60
CA GLU A 219 4.53 -8.39 -5.44
C GLU A 219 5.45 -7.59 -6.37
N VAL A 220 6.66 -7.32 -5.91
CA VAL A 220 7.72 -6.71 -6.70
C VAL A 220 8.77 -7.77 -6.96
N ASP A 221 8.91 -8.14 -8.23
CA ASP A 221 9.92 -9.08 -8.66
C ASP A 221 11.10 -8.36 -9.33
N LYS A 222 12.26 -9.02 -9.36
CA LYS A 222 13.47 -8.52 -10.00
C LYS A 222 13.66 -9.27 -11.31
N VAL A 223 13.55 -8.55 -12.40
CA VAL A 223 13.88 -9.07 -13.75
C VAL A 223 15.29 -8.61 -14.09
N TYR A 224 16.15 -9.55 -14.47
CA TYR A 224 17.48 -9.26 -14.93
C TYR A 224 17.48 -9.19 -16.46
N ASP A 225 17.95 -8.06 -16.99
CA ASP A 225 18.09 -7.86 -18.43
C ASP A 225 19.55 -7.61 -18.79
N LYS A 226 19.93 -7.97 -20.01
CA LYS A 226 21.26 -7.65 -20.53
C LYS A 226 21.32 -6.16 -20.83
N PHE A 227 22.40 -5.56 -20.41
CA PHE A 227 22.64 -4.15 -20.52
C PHE A 227 23.96 -3.91 -21.24
N SER A 228 23.91 -3.11 -22.30
CA SER A 228 25.10 -2.71 -23.07
C SER A 228 25.39 -1.24 -22.82
N TYR A 229 26.62 -0.92 -22.56
CA TYR A 229 27.10 0.45 -22.42
C TYR A 229 28.37 0.68 -23.22
N ASN A 230 28.55 1.91 -23.71
CA ASN A 230 29.76 2.29 -24.40
C ASN A 230 30.88 2.50 -23.39
N TYR A 231 32.00 1.90 -23.67
CA TYR A 231 33.17 2.11 -22.86
C TYR A 231 33.78 3.49 -23.17
N THR A 232 34.40 4.10 -22.18
CA THR A 232 35.06 5.38 -22.31
C THR A 232 36.30 5.22 -23.18
N ASP A 233 36.37 5.93 -24.29
CA ASP A 233 37.53 6.04 -25.15
C ASP A 233 38.36 7.30 -24.83
N GLN A 234 39.48 7.46 -25.53
CA GLN A 234 40.35 8.61 -25.34
C GLN A 234 39.68 9.95 -25.68
N ALA A 235 38.77 9.97 -26.63
CA ALA A 235 38.05 11.17 -27.01
C ALA A 235 37.05 11.59 -25.93
N ALA A 236 36.33 10.62 -25.39
CA ALA A 236 35.42 10.86 -24.28
C ALA A 236 36.15 11.33 -23.00
N LEU A 237 37.30 10.75 -22.69
CA LEU A 237 38.16 11.21 -21.59
C LEU A 237 38.66 12.64 -21.81
N ALA A 238 38.96 13.01 -23.05
CA ALA A 238 39.36 14.39 -23.39
C ALA A 238 38.21 15.37 -23.14
N SER A 239 36.97 14.98 -23.47
CA SER A 239 35.78 15.82 -23.29
C SER A 239 35.42 16.05 -21.81
N CYS A 240 35.86 15.16 -20.93
CA CYS A 240 35.67 15.31 -19.47
C CYS A 240 36.61 16.34 -18.84
N GLY A 241 37.48 17.00 -19.59
CA GLY A 241 38.41 17.99 -19.08
C GLY A 241 39.57 17.44 -18.24
N ILE A 242 39.75 16.12 -18.19
CA ILE A 242 40.87 15.50 -17.48
C ILE A 242 42.15 15.65 -18.34
N PRO A 243 43.21 16.34 -17.86
CA PRO A 243 44.46 16.47 -18.60
C PRO A 243 45.03 15.11 -18.97
N ALA A 244 45.59 14.97 -20.20
CA ALA A 244 46.15 13.72 -20.69
C ALA A 244 47.18 13.09 -19.73
N ALA A 245 48.01 13.93 -19.10
CA ALA A 245 48.98 13.48 -18.09
C ALA A 245 48.39 12.85 -16.84
N ASN A 246 47.12 13.13 -16.55
CA ASN A 246 46.40 12.61 -15.35
C ASN A 246 45.48 11.42 -15.67
N ARG A 247 45.49 10.96 -16.95
CA ARG A 247 44.65 9.83 -17.38
C ARG A 247 45.39 8.54 -17.14
N VAL A 248 45.20 7.96 -15.95
CA VAL A 248 45.73 6.63 -15.62
C VAL A 248 44.54 5.67 -15.57
N TYR A 249 44.55 4.64 -16.41
CA TYR A 249 43.54 3.62 -16.47
C TYR A 249 44.13 2.23 -16.58
N SER A 250 43.46 1.27 -16.01
CA SER A 250 43.82 -0.14 -16.13
C SER A 250 42.98 -0.83 -17.19
N MET A 251 43.58 -1.71 -17.94
CA MET A 251 42.91 -2.54 -18.92
C MET A 251 42.46 -3.83 -18.29
N ASP A 252 41.21 -4.26 -18.55
CA ASP A 252 40.80 -5.62 -18.22
C ASP A 252 41.56 -6.62 -19.11
N GLY A 253 42.41 -7.42 -18.52
CA GLY A 253 43.22 -8.41 -19.22
C GLY A 253 42.43 -9.48 -19.97
N LYS A 254 41.13 -9.61 -19.72
CA LYS A 254 40.28 -10.59 -20.39
C LYS A 254 39.54 -10.03 -21.61
N THR A 255 39.07 -8.83 -21.50
CA THR A 255 38.23 -8.20 -22.53
C THR A 255 38.98 -7.14 -23.33
N GLY A 256 40.13 -6.72 -22.85
CA GLY A 256 40.89 -5.63 -23.46
C GLY A 256 40.24 -4.26 -23.31
N VAL A 257 39.30 -4.16 -22.41
CA VAL A 257 38.50 -2.96 -22.18
C VAL A 257 39.15 -2.12 -21.09
N VAL A 258 39.21 -0.81 -21.29
CA VAL A 258 39.85 0.16 -20.41
C VAL A 258 38.84 0.75 -19.45
#